data_bccf969c9601838996f4b09ec67175ec
#
_entry.id   bccf969c9601838996f4b09ec67175ec
#
_cell.length_a   1.000
_cell.length_b   1.000
_cell.length_c   1.000
_cell.angle_alpha   90.00
_cell.angle_beta   90.00
_cell.angle_gamma   90.00
#
_symmetry.space_group_name_H-M   'P 1'
#
loop_
_entity.id
_entity.type
_entity.pdbx_description
1 polymer ?
#
loop_
_entity_poly.entity_id
_entity_poly.type
_entity_poly.pdbx_seq_one_letter_code
_entity_poly.pdbx_strand_id
1 'polypeptide(L)'
;TRSSSGWSSRGGQTRNPYVINRSPCGSSSGSAVAVSANLCAVAVGTETDGSVIAPASFCGIVGIKPTVGLVSRSGIIPISATQDTAGPMTRTVADAAILLNAMVGVDPADSVTLNAKDKIAKDYTSFLDKNALKGKRIGVEQSFLKGRQEEVVALYQKTIDQLKELGATIVPVELVKETGPLGEAEFQVLLYEFKDGLNKYLSGVKKGVKSMSELIEFMQTMHVLLDINLQTS
;
A
#
# COMPACT_ATOMS: atom_id res chain seq x y z
N THR A 1 -10.13 -9.84 7.70
CA THR A 1 -10.09 -10.07 6.24
C THR A 1 -8.76 -10.72 5.85
N ARG A 2 -8.79 -11.59 4.89
CA ARG A 2 -7.56 -12.07 4.22
C ARG A 2 -7.15 -11.07 3.13
N SER A 3 -7.04 -9.80 3.50
CA SER A 3 -6.87 -8.67 2.58
C SER A 3 -5.61 -8.75 1.73
N SER A 4 -4.53 -9.31 2.28
CA SER A 4 -3.27 -9.50 1.55
C SER A 4 -3.39 -10.42 0.33
N SER A 5 -4.42 -11.25 0.28
CA SER A 5 -4.68 -12.17 -0.85
C SER A 5 -5.70 -11.61 -1.86
N GLY A 6 -6.26 -10.42 -1.65
CA GLY A 6 -7.21 -9.79 -2.58
C GLY A 6 -8.66 -10.25 -2.48
N TRP A 7 -9.04 -10.90 -1.38
CA TRP A 7 -10.42 -11.30 -1.14
C TRP A 7 -11.22 -10.22 -0.40
N SER A 8 -12.49 -10.05 -0.79
CA SER A 8 -13.45 -9.24 -0.05
C SER A 8 -14.82 -9.93 0.02
N SER A 9 -15.58 -9.66 1.09
CA SER A 9 -16.94 -10.18 1.27
C SER A 9 -17.92 -9.66 0.21
N ARG A 10 -17.63 -8.50 -0.39
CA ARG A 10 -18.49 -7.88 -1.42
C ARG A 10 -18.23 -8.41 -2.82
N GLY A 11 -16.95 -8.54 -3.20
CA GLY A 11 -16.53 -8.83 -4.58
C GLY A 11 -15.87 -10.19 -4.76
N GLY A 12 -15.70 -10.98 -3.69
CA GLY A 12 -14.96 -12.24 -3.74
C GLY A 12 -13.47 -12.04 -3.94
N GLN A 13 -12.85 -12.96 -4.67
CA GLN A 13 -11.40 -13.01 -4.89
C GLN A 13 -10.98 -12.21 -6.12
N THR A 14 -10.25 -11.14 -5.91
CA THR A 14 -9.50 -10.44 -6.96
C THR A 14 -8.33 -11.31 -7.43
N ARG A 15 -8.13 -11.41 -8.73
CA ARG A 15 -7.10 -12.27 -9.35
C ARG A 15 -6.06 -11.43 -10.07
N ASN A 16 -4.82 -11.95 -10.12
CA ASN A 16 -3.74 -11.30 -10.86
C ASN A 16 -4.06 -11.32 -12.37
N PRO A 17 -4.03 -10.18 -13.10
CA PRO A 17 -4.44 -10.12 -14.50
C PRO A 17 -3.46 -10.82 -15.46
N TYR A 18 -2.21 -11.00 -15.09
CA TYR A 18 -1.22 -11.72 -15.90
C TYR A 18 -1.26 -13.23 -15.67
N VAL A 19 -1.51 -13.66 -14.42
CA VAL A 19 -1.50 -15.07 -14.05
C VAL A 19 -2.69 -15.32 -13.12
N ILE A 20 -3.82 -15.70 -13.71
CA ILE A 20 -5.14 -15.71 -13.06
C ILE A 20 -5.25 -16.62 -11.82
N ASN A 21 -4.37 -17.61 -11.68
CA ASN A 21 -4.28 -18.50 -10.52
C ASN A 21 -3.26 -18.02 -9.47
N ARG A 22 -2.73 -16.81 -9.61
CA ARG A 22 -1.81 -16.18 -8.66
C ARG A 22 -2.48 -15.03 -7.92
N SER A 23 -1.99 -14.77 -6.72
CA SER A 23 -2.45 -13.65 -5.90
C SER A 23 -1.99 -12.32 -6.52
N PRO A 24 -2.85 -11.29 -6.55
CA PRO A 24 -2.46 -9.91 -6.86
C PRO A 24 -1.77 -9.21 -5.68
N CYS A 25 -1.58 -9.90 -4.55
CA CYS A 25 -1.22 -9.31 -3.27
C CYS A 25 -2.32 -8.35 -2.75
N GLY A 26 -2.01 -7.50 -1.77
CA GLY A 26 -2.96 -6.56 -1.18
C GLY A 26 -2.31 -5.59 -0.19
N SER A 27 -3.13 -4.76 0.44
CA SER A 27 -4.60 -4.75 0.48
C SER A 27 -5.27 -3.99 -0.69
N SER A 28 -4.56 -3.10 -1.41
CA SER A 28 -5.08 -2.37 -2.59
C SER A 28 -5.16 -3.23 -3.85
N SER A 29 -5.57 -4.48 -3.74
CA SER A 29 -5.61 -5.46 -4.83
C SER A 29 -6.49 -5.02 -6.00
N GLY A 30 -7.68 -4.51 -5.70
CA GLY A 30 -8.63 -4.05 -6.73
C GLY A 30 -8.09 -2.88 -7.53
N SER A 31 -7.49 -1.90 -6.87
CA SER A 31 -6.85 -0.74 -7.51
C SER A 31 -5.70 -1.17 -8.43
N ALA A 32 -4.82 -2.07 -7.93
CA ALA A 32 -3.70 -2.57 -8.71
C ALA A 32 -4.17 -3.33 -9.96
N VAL A 33 -5.12 -4.25 -9.79
CA VAL A 33 -5.65 -5.06 -10.89
C VAL A 33 -6.38 -4.20 -11.92
N ALA A 34 -7.18 -3.21 -11.49
CA ALA A 34 -7.90 -2.33 -12.40
C ALA A 34 -6.95 -1.54 -13.33
N VAL A 35 -5.87 -1.00 -12.77
CA VAL A 35 -4.84 -0.28 -13.55
C VAL A 35 -4.06 -1.23 -14.45
N SER A 36 -3.63 -2.38 -13.93
CA SER A 36 -2.86 -3.38 -14.65
C SER A 36 -3.65 -3.99 -15.82
N ALA A 37 -4.95 -4.27 -15.60
CA ALA A 37 -5.85 -4.78 -16.63
C ALA A 37 -6.40 -3.71 -17.59
N ASN A 38 -5.90 -2.46 -17.49
CA ASN A 38 -6.31 -1.33 -18.33
C ASN A 38 -7.81 -0.97 -18.22
N LEU A 39 -8.43 -1.24 -17.07
CA LEU A 39 -9.83 -0.86 -16.79
C LEU A 39 -9.96 0.60 -16.38
N CYS A 40 -8.86 1.22 -15.93
CA CYS A 40 -8.76 2.64 -15.64
C CYS A 40 -7.33 3.16 -15.93
N ALA A 41 -7.20 4.47 -16.11
CA ALA A 41 -5.91 5.11 -16.36
C ALA A 41 -5.02 5.10 -15.12
N VAL A 42 -5.61 5.43 -13.97
CA VAL A 42 -4.97 5.57 -12.66
C VAL A 42 -5.92 5.09 -11.57
N ALA A 43 -5.40 4.72 -10.42
CA ALA A 43 -6.18 4.41 -9.23
C ALA A 43 -5.47 4.91 -7.96
N VAL A 44 -6.22 5.01 -6.88
CA VAL A 44 -5.71 5.30 -5.55
C VAL A 44 -5.72 4.01 -4.73
N GLY A 45 -4.62 3.74 -4.06
CA GLY A 45 -4.52 2.71 -3.04
C GLY A 45 -4.31 3.33 -1.66
N THR A 46 -4.39 2.50 -0.63
CA THR A 46 -4.06 2.89 0.75
C THR A 46 -3.02 1.94 1.31
N GLU A 47 -2.11 2.46 2.11
CA GLU A 47 -1.03 1.68 2.69
C GLU A 47 -0.75 2.07 4.13
N THR A 48 -0.72 1.07 4.96
CA THR A 48 -0.11 1.10 6.28
C THR A 48 1.30 0.54 6.17
N ASP A 49 1.39 -0.75 5.75
CA ASP A 49 2.63 -1.47 5.50
C ASP A 49 2.47 -2.33 4.23
N GLY A 50 3.10 -1.92 3.13
CA GLY A 50 3.16 -2.64 1.87
C GLY A 50 1.90 -2.59 0.99
N SER A 51 0.77 -2.06 1.45
CA SER A 51 -0.54 -2.26 0.80
C SER A 51 -0.79 -1.48 -0.51
N VAL A 52 0.10 -0.59 -0.92
CA VAL A 52 0.16 0.05 -2.26
C VAL A 52 1.29 -0.57 -3.06
N ILE A 53 2.50 -0.60 -2.47
CA ILE A 53 3.70 -0.99 -3.20
C ILE A 53 3.75 -2.48 -3.51
N ALA A 54 3.28 -3.35 -2.59
CA ALA A 54 3.27 -4.80 -2.83
C ALA A 54 2.31 -5.20 -3.96
N PRO A 55 1.00 -4.83 -3.96
CA PRO A 55 0.12 -5.16 -5.08
C PRO A 55 0.54 -4.47 -6.38
N ALA A 56 1.15 -3.28 -6.33
CA ALA A 56 1.73 -2.66 -7.52
C ALA A 56 2.84 -3.53 -8.14
N SER A 57 3.75 -4.04 -7.31
CA SER A 57 4.81 -4.96 -7.75
C SER A 57 4.24 -6.26 -8.33
N PHE A 58 3.28 -6.90 -7.65
CA PHE A 58 2.67 -8.16 -8.10
C PHE A 58 1.86 -8.01 -9.40
N CYS A 59 1.32 -6.83 -9.66
CA CYS A 59 0.53 -6.52 -10.85
C CYS A 59 1.31 -5.77 -11.94
N GLY A 60 2.63 -5.57 -11.78
CA GLY A 60 3.50 -4.96 -12.78
C GLY A 60 3.18 -3.50 -13.08
N ILE A 61 2.80 -2.73 -12.07
CA ILE A 61 2.50 -1.30 -12.16
C ILE A 61 3.37 -0.49 -11.19
N VAL A 62 3.26 0.83 -11.24
CA VAL A 62 3.91 1.77 -10.31
C VAL A 62 2.98 2.05 -9.14
N GLY A 63 3.50 1.92 -7.92
CA GLY A 63 2.85 2.38 -6.69
C GLY A 63 3.78 3.30 -5.91
N ILE A 64 3.24 4.36 -5.33
CA ILE A 64 3.99 5.25 -4.45
C ILE A 64 3.29 5.26 -3.08
N LYS A 65 4.06 4.98 -2.02
CA LYS A 65 3.66 5.31 -0.65
C LYS A 65 4.21 6.69 -0.30
N PRO A 66 3.39 7.75 -0.30
CA PRO A 66 3.85 9.08 0.12
C PRO A 66 4.18 9.10 1.61
N THR A 67 4.97 10.08 2.03
CA THR A 67 5.19 10.35 3.44
C THR A 67 3.85 10.63 4.13
N VAL A 68 3.64 10.05 5.31
CA VAL A 68 2.44 10.28 6.14
C VAL A 68 2.23 11.78 6.37
N GLY A 69 1.01 12.25 6.08
CA GLY A 69 0.64 13.66 6.15
C GLY A 69 0.82 14.45 4.84
N LEU A 70 1.41 13.85 3.79
CA LEU A 70 1.47 14.51 2.48
C LEU A 70 0.10 14.48 1.77
N VAL A 71 -0.65 13.40 1.98
CA VAL A 71 -2.00 13.18 1.43
C VAL A 71 -2.97 12.99 2.60
N SER A 72 -4.16 13.62 2.51
CA SER A 72 -5.20 13.46 3.53
C SER A 72 -5.72 12.02 3.60
N ARG A 73 -6.03 11.59 4.82
CA ARG A 73 -6.66 10.29 5.13
C ARG A 73 -8.14 10.42 5.49
N SER A 74 -8.72 11.61 5.34
CA SER A 74 -10.14 11.85 5.63
C SER A 74 -11.03 10.93 4.79
N GLY A 75 -11.93 10.20 5.45
CA GLY A 75 -12.83 9.23 4.80
C GLY A 75 -12.21 7.87 4.49
N ILE A 76 -10.93 7.66 4.78
CA ILE A 76 -10.27 6.35 4.67
C ILE A 76 -10.51 5.57 5.97
N ILE A 77 -10.89 4.30 5.83
CA ILE A 77 -10.99 3.39 6.98
C ILE A 77 -9.59 3.16 7.55
N PRO A 78 -9.32 3.53 8.82
CA PRO A 78 -7.98 3.50 9.36
C PRO A 78 -7.53 2.07 9.72
N ILE A 79 -6.21 1.85 9.64
CA ILE A 79 -5.52 0.72 10.27
C ILE A 79 -4.59 1.27 11.36
N SER A 80 -3.74 2.24 11.00
CA SER A 80 -2.76 2.82 11.93
C SER A 80 -2.60 4.32 11.67
N ALA A 81 -2.96 5.14 12.64
CA ALA A 81 -2.92 6.60 12.51
C ALA A 81 -1.51 7.15 12.27
N THR A 82 -0.47 6.44 12.71
CA THR A 82 0.94 6.84 12.54
C THR A 82 1.56 6.34 11.24
N GLN A 83 0.95 5.37 10.54
CA GLN A 83 1.53 4.73 9.35
C GLN A 83 0.69 4.87 8.09
N ASP A 84 -0.65 5.05 8.22
CA ASP A 84 -1.56 5.09 7.08
C ASP A 84 -1.31 6.27 6.15
N THR A 85 -1.39 5.99 4.85
CA THR A 85 -1.44 7.00 3.80
C THR A 85 -2.23 6.49 2.59
N ALA A 86 -2.67 7.41 1.73
CA ALA A 86 -3.12 7.07 0.39
C ALA A 86 -1.99 7.32 -0.61
N GLY A 87 -1.97 6.58 -1.71
CA GLY A 87 -0.95 6.73 -2.73
C GLY A 87 -1.42 6.39 -4.14
N PRO A 88 -0.76 6.98 -5.16
CA PRO A 88 -1.08 6.72 -6.56
C PRO A 88 -0.65 5.31 -6.97
N MET A 89 -1.49 4.68 -7.80
CA MET A 89 -1.23 3.42 -8.49
C MET A 89 -1.47 3.62 -9.98
N THR A 90 -0.44 3.43 -10.81
CA THR A 90 -0.45 3.84 -12.22
C THR A 90 0.44 2.94 -13.06
N ARG A 91 0.35 3.00 -14.40
CA ARG A 91 1.24 2.23 -15.28
C ARG A 91 2.61 2.86 -15.48
N THR A 92 2.73 4.19 -15.32
CA THR A 92 4.00 4.90 -15.51
C THR A 92 4.33 5.77 -14.30
N VAL A 93 5.63 6.07 -14.10
CA VAL A 93 6.10 6.99 -13.06
C VAL A 93 5.58 8.41 -13.32
N ALA A 94 5.45 8.81 -14.58
CA ALA A 94 4.91 10.11 -14.94
C ALA A 94 3.45 10.26 -14.49
N ASP A 95 2.61 9.24 -14.78
CA ASP A 95 1.21 9.25 -14.32
C ASP A 95 1.11 9.25 -12.79
N ALA A 96 2.04 8.56 -12.09
CA ALA A 96 2.09 8.57 -10.64
C ALA A 96 2.41 9.95 -10.08
N ALA A 97 3.34 10.68 -10.69
CA ALA A 97 3.66 12.05 -10.32
C ALA A 97 2.49 13.02 -10.58
N ILE A 98 1.80 12.86 -11.73
CA ILE A 98 0.60 13.66 -12.08
C ILE A 98 -0.53 13.39 -11.06
N LEU A 99 -0.80 12.12 -10.75
CA LEU A 99 -1.84 11.79 -9.78
C LEU A 99 -1.46 12.28 -8.37
N LEU A 100 -0.18 12.17 -7.98
CA LEU A 100 0.30 12.69 -6.72
C LEU A 100 0.06 14.20 -6.59
N ASN A 101 0.30 14.98 -7.66
CA ASN A 101 -0.02 16.42 -7.68
C ASN A 101 -1.49 16.71 -7.34
N ALA A 102 -2.40 15.85 -7.80
CA ALA A 102 -3.83 15.99 -7.51
C ALA A 102 -4.24 15.54 -6.10
N MET A 103 -3.42 14.71 -5.46
CA MET A 103 -3.73 14.11 -4.15
C MET A 103 -3.16 14.91 -2.97
N VAL A 104 -2.03 15.60 -3.16
CA VAL A 104 -1.33 16.30 -2.08
C VAL A 104 -2.07 17.56 -1.66
N GLY A 105 -2.05 17.85 -0.37
CA GLY A 105 -2.67 19.07 0.14
C GLY A 105 -2.87 19.04 1.64
N VAL A 106 -3.11 20.23 2.19
CA VAL A 106 -3.48 20.41 3.59
C VAL A 106 -4.98 20.21 3.74
N ASP A 107 -5.37 19.31 4.62
CA ASP A 107 -6.76 19.07 5.00
C ASP A 107 -6.94 19.34 6.51
N PRO A 108 -7.73 20.34 6.90
CA PRO A 108 -8.01 20.60 8.31
C PRO A 108 -8.67 19.43 9.06
N ALA A 109 -9.34 18.52 8.34
CA ALA A 109 -9.94 17.33 8.92
C ALA A 109 -8.92 16.20 9.22
N ASP A 110 -7.72 16.27 8.63
CA ASP A 110 -6.57 15.42 8.95
C ASP A 110 -5.39 16.30 9.38
N SER A 111 -5.29 16.54 10.68
CA SER A 111 -4.30 17.47 11.27
C SER A 111 -2.85 17.12 10.95
N VAL A 112 -2.54 15.88 10.61
CA VAL A 112 -1.17 15.45 10.25
C VAL A 112 -0.72 16.12 8.95
N THR A 113 -1.64 16.48 8.06
CA THR A 113 -1.33 17.20 6.82
C THR A 113 -0.81 18.63 7.05
N LEU A 114 -1.10 19.22 8.19
CA LEU A 114 -0.57 20.55 8.56
C LEU A 114 0.97 20.58 8.62
N ASN A 115 1.58 19.43 8.95
CA ASN A 115 3.04 19.30 9.01
C ASN A 115 3.71 19.34 7.62
N ALA A 116 2.94 19.16 6.56
CA ALA A 116 3.42 19.18 5.18
C ALA A 116 3.22 20.53 4.48
N LYS A 117 2.54 21.49 5.09
CA LYS A 117 2.10 22.76 4.47
C LYS A 117 3.18 23.45 3.62
N ASP A 118 4.41 23.54 4.14
CA ASP A 118 5.51 24.23 3.47
C ASP A 118 6.48 23.25 2.76
N LYS A 119 6.12 21.96 2.69
CA LYS A 119 6.96 20.88 2.14
C LYS A 119 6.37 20.26 0.88
N ILE A 120 5.14 20.65 0.52
CA ILE A 120 4.48 20.17 -0.69
C ILE A 120 5.14 20.82 -1.92
N ALA A 121 5.65 19.99 -2.83
CA ALA A 121 6.17 20.51 -4.09
C ALA A 121 5.03 21.07 -4.96
N LYS A 122 5.32 22.12 -5.71
CA LYS A 122 4.35 22.71 -6.63
C LYS A 122 3.97 21.78 -7.79
N ASP A 123 4.93 20.97 -8.20
CA ASP A 123 4.76 20.00 -9.29
C ASP A 123 5.75 18.84 -9.12
N TYR A 124 5.25 17.64 -8.84
CA TYR A 124 6.06 16.43 -8.72
C TYR A 124 6.60 15.93 -10.05
N THR A 125 6.00 16.33 -11.19
CA THR A 125 6.53 15.96 -12.52
C THR A 125 7.86 16.64 -12.82
N SER A 126 8.15 17.77 -12.17
CA SER A 126 9.42 18.48 -12.29
C SER A 126 10.65 17.69 -11.82
N PHE A 127 10.43 16.63 -11.03
CA PHE A 127 11.49 15.73 -10.55
C PHE A 127 11.78 14.57 -11.50
N LEU A 128 11.07 14.45 -12.62
CA LEU A 128 11.28 13.41 -13.62
C LEU A 128 12.52 13.73 -14.48
N ASP A 129 13.68 13.33 -13.98
CA ASP A 129 14.97 13.53 -14.66
C ASP A 129 15.62 12.16 -14.95
N LYS A 130 15.92 11.90 -16.22
CA LYS A 130 16.61 10.68 -16.69
C LYS A 130 18.03 10.55 -16.12
N ASN A 131 18.64 11.66 -15.69
CA ASN A 131 19.98 11.69 -15.14
C ASN A 131 20.01 11.74 -13.60
N ALA A 132 18.84 11.62 -12.95
CA ALA A 132 18.71 11.78 -11.50
C ALA A 132 19.56 10.80 -10.68
N LEU A 133 19.94 9.66 -11.25
CA LEU A 133 20.77 8.64 -10.57
C LEU A 133 22.27 8.95 -10.59
N LYS A 134 22.73 9.84 -11.48
CA LYS A 134 24.15 10.18 -11.61
C LYS A 134 24.70 10.74 -10.29
N GLY A 135 25.73 10.08 -9.77
CA GLY A 135 26.39 10.47 -8.51
C GLY A 135 25.57 10.17 -7.24
N LYS A 136 24.41 9.51 -7.35
CA LYS A 136 23.64 9.08 -6.17
C LYS A 136 24.21 7.81 -5.57
N ARG A 137 24.10 7.69 -4.24
CA ARG A 137 24.41 6.47 -3.51
C ARG A 137 23.12 5.70 -3.24
N ILE A 138 23.06 4.46 -3.69
CA ILE A 138 21.88 3.58 -3.56
C ILE A 138 22.22 2.40 -2.64
N GLY A 139 21.54 2.31 -1.50
CA GLY A 139 21.63 1.15 -0.61
C GLY A 139 20.96 -0.06 -1.26
N VAL A 140 21.64 -1.21 -1.25
CA VAL A 140 21.11 -2.46 -1.81
C VAL A 140 21.14 -3.54 -0.73
N GLU A 141 19.94 -4.03 -0.39
CA GLU A 141 19.75 -5.07 0.62
C GLU A 141 20.33 -6.41 0.16
N GLN A 142 21.33 -6.92 0.88
CA GLN A 142 22.08 -8.11 0.48
C GLN A 142 21.31 -9.40 0.68
N SER A 143 20.36 -9.44 1.61
CA SER A 143 19.55 -10.64 1.87
C SER A 143 18.68 -11.03 0.67
N PHE A 144 18.34 -10.07 -0.21
CA PHE A 144 17.53 -10.32 -1.41
C PHE A 144 18.31 -11.02 -2.54
N LEU A 145 19.63 -11.10 -2.43
CA LEU A 145 20.49 -11.85 -3.36
C LEU A 145 20.65 -13.33 -2.97
N LYS A 146 20.07 -13.76 -1.84
CA LYS A 146 20.22 -15.11 -1.29
C LYS A 146 18.86 -15.72 -0.93
N GLY A 147 18.72 -17.05 -1.11
CA GLY A 147 17.54 -17.78 -0.63
C GLY A 147 16.21 -17.45 -1.29
N ARG A 148 16.23 -16.84 -2.47
CA ARG A 148 15.07 -16.47 -3.29
C ARG A 148 14.99 -17.33 -4.56
N GLN A 149 13.86 -17.19 -5.29
CA GLN A 149 13.76 -17.81 -6.62
C GLN A 149 14.82 -17.20 -7.56
N GLU A 150 15.47 -18.06 -8.35
CA GLU A 150 16.61 -17.65 -9.19
C GLU A 150 16.26 -16.52 -10.16
N GLU A 151 15.06 -16.55 -10.74
CA GLU A 151 14.60 -15.51 -11.66
C GLU A 151 14.43 -14.15 -10.97
N VAL A 152 13.99 -14.15 -9.69
CA VAL A 152 13.88 -12.92 -8.89
C VAL A 152 15.26 -12.37 -8.58
N VAL A 153 16.21 -13.22 -8.21
CA VAL A 153 17.61 -12.83 -7.95
C VAL A 153 18.26 -12.28 -9.21
N ALA A 154 18.06 -12.93 -10.36
CA ALA A 154 18.60 -12.48 -11.64
C ALA A 154 18.05 -11.09 -12.04
N LEU A 155 16.74 -10.87 -11.85
CA LEU A 155 16.12 -9.57 -12.13
C LEU A 155 16.64 -8.48 -11.18
N TYR A 156 16.78 -8.81 -9.88
CA TYR A 156 17.33 -7.88 -8.90
C TYR A 156 18.77 -7.50 -9.23
N GLN A 157 19.62 -8.48 -9.59
CA GLN A 157 21.00 -8.24 -10.03
C GLN A 157 21.04 -7.36 -11.29
N LYS A 158 20.22 -7.68 -12.29
CA LYS A 158 20.11 -6.86 -13.51
C LYS A 158 19.74 -5.40 -13.19
N THR A 159 18.82 -5.20 -12.25
CA THR A 159 18.44 -3.85 -11.81
C THR A 159 19.61 -3.12 -11.15
N ILE A 160 20.39 -3.82 -10.30
CA ILE A 160 21.60 -3.26 -9.68
C ILE A 160 22.60 -2.80 -10.74
N ASP A 161 22.81 -3.61 -11.78
CA ASP A 161 23.76 -3.28 -12.84
C ASP A 161 23.28 -2.08 -13.70
N GLN A 162 21.97 -2.01 -14.00
CA GLN A 162 21.36 -0.84 -14.63
C GLN A 162 21.52 0.45 -13.79
N LEU A 163 21.37 0.37 -12.47
CA LEU A 163 21.61 1.54 -11.60
C LEU A 163 23.04 2.03 -11.67
N LYS A 164 24.04 1.12 -11.73
CA LYS A 164 25.46 1.46 -11.91
C LYS A 164 25.70 2.12 -13.28
N GLU A 165 25.15 1.56 -14.35
CA GLU A 165 25.26 2.10 -15.72
C GLU A 165 24.69 3.52 -15.79
N LEU A 166 23.62 3.80 -15.04
CA LEU A 166 23.02 5.14 -14.91
C LEU A 166 23.78 6.08 -13.98
N GLY A 167 24.94 5.65 -13.48
CA GLY A 167 25.87 6.47 -12.70
C GLY A 167 25.65 6.48 -11.20
N ALA A 168 24.86 5.56 -10.67
CA ALA A 168 24.70 5.40 -9.23
C ALA A 168 25.85 4.59 -8.60
N THR A 169 26.20 4.92 -7.36
CA THR A 169 27.10 4.13 -6.52
C THR A 169 26.28 3.17 -5.66
N ILE A 170 26.49 1.87 -5.81
CA ILE A 170 25.81 0.86 -5.01
C ILE A 170 26.51 0.70 -3.66
N VAL A 171 25.73 0.76 -2.59
CA VAL A 171 26.17 0.56 -1.21
C VAL A 171 25.47 -0.67 -0.64
N PRO A 172 26.21 -1.76 -0.31
CA PRO A 172 25.59 -2.92 0.34
C PRO A 172 25.03 -2.54 1.71
N VAL A 173 23.82 -3.01 2.02
CA VAL A 173 23.17 -2.83 3.33
C VAL A 173 22.53 -4.15 3.80
N GLU A 174 22.36 -4.32 5.11
CA GLU A 174 21.67 -5.45 5.76
C GLU A 174 20.52 -4.92 6.63
N LEU A 175 19.63 -4.12 6.02
CA LEU A 175 18.57 -3.41 6.72
C LEU A 175 17.52 -4.37 7.32
N VAL A 176 17.21 -5.45 6.60
CA VAL A 176 16.23 -6.47 7.05
C VAL A 176 16.67 -7.13 8.37
N LYS A 177 17.96 -7.33 8.56
CA LYS A 177 18.52 -7.87 9.81
C LYS A 177 18.30 -6.93 10.99
N GLU A 178 18.49 -5.63 10.77
CA GLU A 178 18.33 -4.59 11.79
C GLU A 178 16.86 -4.32 12.11
N THR A 179 15.98 -4.35 11.12
CA THR A 179 14.54 -4.03 11.28
C THR A 179 13.70 -5.24 11.70
N GLY A 180 14.15 -6.47 11.42
CA GLY A 180 13.41 -7.70 11.73
C GLY A 180 12.91 -7.79 13.19
N PRO A 181 13.72 -7.45 14.21
CA PRO A 181 13.29 -7.46 15.61
C PRO A 181 12.18 -6.46 15.96
N LEU A 182 11.91 -5.46 15.11
CA LEU A 182 10.88 -4.45 15.34
C LEU A 182 9.47 -4.91 14.98
N GLY A 183 9.33 -6.01 14.22
CA GLY A 183 8.04 -6.46 13.68
C GLY A 183 6.97 -6.75 14.76
N GLU A 184 7.36 -7.30 15.91
CA GLU A 184 6.42 -7.52 17.02
C GLU A 184 5.93 -6.19 17.61
N ALA A 185 6.83 -5.22 17.79
CA ALA A 185 6.47 -3.90 18.31
C ALA A 185 5.57 -3.15 17.32
N GLU A 186 5.85 -3.22 16.03
CA GLU A 186 4.99 -2.68 14.98
C GLU A 186 3.59 -3.30 15.01
N PHE A 187 3.51 -4.62 15.10
CA PHE A 187 2.23 -5.31 15.17
C PHE A 187 1.39 -4.87 16.37
N GLN A 188 2.00 -4.66 17.55
CA GLN A 188 1.32 -4.11 18.71
C GLN A 188 0.77 -2.71 18.44
N VAL A 189 1.55 -1.82 17.82
CA VAL A 189 1.08 -0.48 17.40
C VAL A 189 -0.14 -0.59 16.49
N LEU A 190 -0.10 -1.47 15.48
CA LEU A 190 -1.23 -1.70 14.58
C LEU A 190 -2.51 -2.13 15.33
N LEU A 191 -2.41 -3.03 16.30
CA LEU A 191 -3.56 -3.51 17.06
C LEU A 191 -4.23 -2.39 17.88
N TYR A 192 -3.44 -1.59 18.59
CA TYR A 192 -3.96 -0.49 19.41
C TYR A 192 -4.55 0.63 18.54
N GLU A 193 -3.82 1.07 17.53
CA GLU A 193 -4.25 2.16 16.65
C GLU A 193 -5.46 1.75 15.77
N PHE A 194 -5.53 0.49 15.35
CA PHE A 194 -6.70 -0.03 14.63
C PHE A 194 -7.96 0.03 15.47
N LYS A 195 -7.90 -0.41 16.72
CA LYS A 195 -9.04 -0.38 17.64
C LYS A 195 -9.57 1.05 17.83
N ASP A 196 -8.67 1.98 18.13
CA ASP A 196 -9.04 3.37 18.38
C ASP A 196 -9.53 4.06 17.11
N GLY A 197 -8.81 3.90 16.01
CA GLY A 197 -9.14 4.50 14.71
C GLY A 197 -10.46 3.98 14.16
N LEU A 198 -10.68 2.66 14.19
CA LEU A 198 -11.92 2.07 13.70
C LEU A 198 -13.13 2.49 14.53
N ASN A 199 -13.03 2.53 15.85
CA ASN A 199 -14.10 3.03 16.71
C ASN A 199 -14.43 4.49 16.39
N LYS A 200 -13.44 5.34 16.24
CA LYS A 200 -13.62 6.75 15.84
C LYS A 200 -14.28 6.86 14.47
N TYR A 201 -13.84 6.10 13.49
CA TYR A 201 -14.42 6.08 12.15
C TYR A 201 -15.90 5.65 12.17
N LEU A 202 -16.19 4.51 12.81
CA LEU A 202 -17.55 3.95 12.89
C LEU A 202 -18.51 4.86 13.65
N SER A 203 -18.07 5.53 14.71
CA SER A 203 -18.92 6.48 15.44
C SER A 203 -19.46 7.62 14.58
N GLY A 204 -18.70 8.01 13.53
CA GLY A 204 -19.09 9.06 12.58
C GLY A 204 -19.98 8.60 11.42
N VAL A 205 -20.17 7.29 11.18
CA VAL A 205 -21.01 6.84 10.07
C VAL A 205 -22.49 7.08 10.35
N LYS A 206 -23.26 7.42 9.31
CA LYS A 206 -24.70 7.75 9.48
C LYS A 206 -25.55 6.53 9.84
N LYS A 207 -25.28 5.39 9.21
CA LYS A 207 -26.06 4.13 9.38
C LYS A 207 -25.11 2.94 9.54
N GLY A 208 -25.57 1.89 10.22
CA GLY A 208 -24.80 0.65 10.47
C GLY A 208 -24.14 0.65 11.84
N VAL A 209 -23.18 -0.24 12.02
CA VAL A 209 -22.44 -0.44 13.26
C VAL A 209 -21.64 0.80 13.65
N LYS A 210 -21.55 1.08 14.95
CA LYS A 210 -20.95 2.30 15.50
C LYS A 210 -19.65 2.07 16.24
N SER A 211 -19.30 0.81 16.47
CA SER A 211 -18.09 0.43 17.18
C SER A 211 -17.51 -0.87 16.64
N MET A 212 -16.28 -1.15 16.97
CA MET A 212 -15.62 -2.42 16.68
C MET A 212 -16.33 -3.59 17.37
N SER A 213 -16.84 -3.39 18.58
CA SER A 213 -17.59 -4.43 19.31
C SER A 213 -18.89 -4.79 18.58
N GLU A 214 -19.67 -3.80 18.16
CA GLU A 214 -20.88 -4.04 17.37
C GLU A 214 -20.56 -4.68 16.01
N LEU A 215 -19.43 -4.33 15.38
CA LEU A 215 -18.99 -4.96 14.15
C LEU A 215 -18.66 -6.45 14.35
N ILE A 216 -17.99 -6.80 15.45
CA ILE A 216 -17.67 -8.19 15.80
C ILE A 216 -18.96 -8.98 16.02
N GLU A 217 -19.90 -8.45 16.78
CA GLU A 217 -21.20 -9.08 17.04
C GLU A 217 -21.99 -9.28 15.74
N PHE A 218 -22.04 -8.26 14.88
CA PHE A 218 -22.65 -8.38 13.55
C PHE A 218 -22.02 -9.49 12.70
N MET A 219 -20.70 -9.57 12.66
CA MET A 219 -20.00 -10.62 11.92
C MET A 219 -20.26 -12.02 12.47
N GLN A 220 -20.32 -12.19 13.80
CA GLN A 220 -20.64 -13.45 14.44
C GLN A 220 -22.08 -13.90 14.11
N THR A 221 -23.04 -12.96 14.17
CA THR A 221 -24.44 -13.24 13.80
C THR A 221 -24.56 -13.65 12.33
N MET A 222 -23.85 -12.99 11.43
CA MET A 222 -23.84 -13.32 10.00
C MET A 222 -23.22 -14.70 9.73
N HIS A 223 -22.15 -15.09 10.44
CA HIS A 223 -21.57 -16.44 10.34
C HIS A 223 -22.57 -17.52 10.71
N VAL A 224 -23.27 -17.35 11.84
CA VAL A 224 -24.31 -18.30 12.29
C VAL A 224 -25.42 -18.44 11.25
N LEU A 225 -25.86 -17.34 10.63
CA LEU A 225 -26.90 -17.37 9.59
C LEU A 225 -26.44 -18.07 8.32
N LEU A 226 -25.17 -17.91 7.93
CA LEU A 226 -24.59 -18.59 6.77
C LEU A 226 -24.42 -20.09 7.01
N ASP A 227 -24.00 -20.50 8.20
CA ASP A 227 -23.86 -21.92 8.57
C ASP A 227 -25.23 -22.62 8.61
N ILE A 228 -26.28 -21.96 9.09
CA ILE A 228 -27.64 -22.49 9.07
C ILE A 228 -28.15 -22.73 7.63
N ASN A 229 -27.90 -21.78 6.72
CA ASN A 229 -28.32 -21.91 5.33
C ASN A 229 -27.56 -23.00 4.56
N LEU A 230 -26.29 -23.29 4.94
CA LEU A 230 -25.52 -24.38 4.33
C LEU A 230 -25.93 -25.77 4.85
N GLN A 231 -26.57 -25.86 6.01
CA GLN A 231 -27.10 -27.13 6.58
C GLN A 231 -28.51 -27.46 6.09
N THR A 232 -29.24 -26.50 5.51
CA THR A 232 -30.61 -26.65 5.02
C THR A 232 -30.73 -26.72 3.49
N SER A 233 -29.64 -26.67 2.76
CA SER A 233 -29.53 -26.84 1.30
C SER A 233 -28.83 -28.16 0.94
#